data_3c8bd92cd2a20681bddb5743e86f5da3
#
_entry.id   3c8bd92cd2a20681bddb5743e86f5da3
#
_cell.length_a   1.000
_cell.length_b   1.000
_cell.length_c   1.000
_cell.angle_alpha   90.00
_cell.angle_beta   90.00
_cell.angle_gamma   90.00
#
_symmetry.space_group_name_H-M   'P 1'
#
loop_
_entity.id
_entity.type
_entity.pdbx_description
1 polymer ?
#
loop_
_entity_poly.entity_id
_entity_poly.type
_entity_poly.pdbx_seq_one_letter_code
_entity_poly.pdbx_strand_id
1 'polypeptide(L)'
;MFTLLDVVNCKARFIHDGPEDTSDQLVLEVSVMAWVPMPSCLRRGQTDLLPIQVNPVNDPPHIIFPHGSLMVILEHTQKPLGPEVLQAYDLDSACEGLTFQLLGTPSGLPVEHRDQPGEPVTEFSCWELEAGSLVYVHCGGPTQDLTFRVSNG
;
A
#
# COMPACT_ATOMS: atom_id res chain seq x y z
N MET A 1 -8.65 12.67 -29.43
CA MET A 1 -8.70 14.12 -29.83
C MET A 1 -10.00 14.68 -29.24
N PHE A 2 -9.94 15.81 -28.61
CA PHE A 2 -11.09 16.51 -28.04
C PHE A 2 -11.06 17.98 -28.50
N THR A 3 -12.16 18.66 -28.41
CA THR A 3 -12.31 20.05 -28.84
C THR A 3 -12.19 21.01 -27.65
N LEU A 4 -11.95 22.28 -27.91
CA LEU A 4 -11.98 23.29 -26.85
C LEU A 4 -13.35 23.35 -26.14
N LEU A 5 -14.43 23.06 -26.86
CA LEU A 5 -15.76 22.99 -26.29
C LEU A 5 -15.92 21.82 -25.30
N ASP A 6 -15.24 20.70 -25.54
CA ASP A 6 -15.25 19.58 -24.62
C ASP A 6 -14.51 19.93 -23.32
N VAL A 7 -13.44 20.71 -23.41
CA VAL A 7 -12.73 21.24 -22.23
C VAL A 7 -13.61 22.19 -21.44
N VAL A 8 -14.22 23.18 -22.12
CA VAL A 8 -15.10 24.15 -21.48
C VAL A 8 -16.30 23.50 -20.81
N ASN A 9 -16.83 22.45 -21.41
CA ASN A 9 -17.96 21.70 -20.86
C ASN A 9 -17.54 20.59 -19.86
N CYS A 10 -16.28 20.57 -19.40
CA CYS A 10 -15.74 19.58 -18.46
C CYS A 10 -15.91 18.11 -18.91
N LYS A 11 -15.91 17.85 -20.22
CA LYS A 11 -16.02 16.49 -20.79
C LYS A 11 -14.65 15.80 -20.90
N ALA A 12 -13.56 16.56 -20.92
CA ALA A 12 -12.20 16.04 -20.84
C ALA A 12 -11.77 15.96 -19.38
N ARG A 13 -11.17 14.84 -18.99
CA ARG A 13 -10.59 14.67 -17.66
C ARG A 13 -9.19 14.08 -17.78
N PHE A 14 -8.31 14.51 -16.90
CA PHE A 14 -7.03 13.87 -16.68
C PHE A 14 -7.23 12.69 -15.74
N ILE A 15 -6.54 11.59 -16.01
CA ILE A 15 -6.46 10.42 -15.14
C ILE A 15 -4.98 10.21 -14.86
N HIS A 16 -4.60 10.28 -13.61
CA HIS A 16 -3.28 9.93 -13.12
C HIS A 16 -3.30 8.44 -12.76
N ASP A 17 -2.36 7.68 -13.29
CA ASP A 17 -2.22 6.24 -13.09
C ASP A 17 -0.86 5.86 -12.47
N GLY A 18 -0.06 6.86 -12.12
CA GLY A 18 1.19 6.66 -11.41
C GLY A 18 0.94 6.37 -9.92
N PRO A 19 1.74 5.51 -9.27
CA PRO A 19 1.56 5.22 -7.85
C PRO A 19 1.82 6.50 -7.05
N GLU A 20 2.91 6.83 -6.53
CA GLU A 20 3.14 7.95 -5.61
C GLU A 20 3.84 9.18 -6.25
N ASP A 21 3.69 9.37 -7.55
CA ASP A 21 4.27 10.52 -8.22
C ASP A 21 3.58 11.82 -7.81
N THR A 22 4.33 12.77 -7.31
CA THR A 22 3.82 14.08 -6.89
C THR A 22 3.69 15.08 -8.03
N SER A 23 4.12 14.72 -9.23
CA SER A 23 4.05 15.58 -10.41
C SER A 23 3.85 14.79 -11.69
N ASP A 24 3.09 15.36 -12.59
CA ASP A 24 2.89 14.85 -13.93
C ASP A 24 2.84 16.03 -14.92
N GLN A 25 2.80 15.76 -16.20
CA GLN A 25 2.71 16.79 -17.21
C GLN A 25 1.91 16.33 -18.43
N LEU A 26 1.09 17.23 -18.95
CA LEU A 26 0.39 17.03 -20.22
C LEU A 26 1.03 17.87 -21.31
N VAL A 27 1.35 17.22 -22.42
CA VAL A 27 1.71 17.91 -23.66
C VAL A 27 0.43 18.16 -24.46
N LEU A 28 0.05 19.41 -24.58
CA LEU A 28 -1.15 19.83 -25.31
C LEU A 28 -0.75 20.42 -26.66
N GLU A 29 -1.35 19.90 -27.72
CA GLU A 29 -1.26 20.51 -29.04
C GLU A 29 -2.61 21.09 -29.42
N VAL A 30 -2.62 22.38 -29.68
CA VAL A 30 -3.81 23.11 -30.15
C VAL A 30 -3.68 23.44 -31.62
N SER A 31 -4.59 22.92 -32.42
CA SER A 31 -4.65 23.23 -33.86
C SER A 31 -6.03 23.70 -34.24
N VAL A 32 -6.10 24.55 -35.29
CA VAL A 32 -7.35 25.03 -35.84
C VAL A 32 -7.73 24.14 -37.02
N MET A 33 -8.94 23.60 -36.98
CA MET A 33 -9.56 22.92 -38.13
C MET A 33 -10.50 23.89 -38.83
N ALA A 34 -10.22 24.19 -40.08
CA ALA A 34 -11.08 25.07 -40.89
C ALA A 34 -11.50 24.34 -42.18
N TRP A 35 -12.74 24.57 -42.57
CA TRP A 35 -13.33 24.05 -43.81
C TRP A 35 -13.01 24.92 -45.04
N VAL A 36 -12.32 26.04 -44.82
CA VAL A 36 -11.90 27.00 -45.84
C VAL A 36 -10.38 27.08 -45.91
N PRO A 37 -9.81 27.54 -47.04
CA PRO A 37 -8.36 27.74 -47.15
C PRO A 37 -7.86 28.65 -46.02
N MET A 38 -6.96 28.10 -45.19
CA MET A 38 -6.42 28.78 -44.02
C MET A 38 -5.01 29.32 -44.33
N PRO A 39 -4.66 30.55 -43.89
CA PRO A 39 -3.29 31.06 -43.97
C PRO A 39 -2.29 30.09 -43.36
N SER A 40 -1.10 30.02 -43.93
CA SER A 40 -0.06 29.05 -43.48
C SER A 40 0.35 29.24 -42.03
N CYS A 41 0.26 30.46 -41.50
CA CYS A 41 0.57 30.76 -40.10
C CYS A 41 -0.40 30.13 -39.08
N LEU A 42 -1.63 29.81 -39.50
CA LEU A 42 -2.65 29.19 -38.65
C LEU A 42 -2.73 27.67 -38.83
N ARG A 43 -1.98 27.09 -39.78
CA ARG A 43 -1.97 25.65 -40.04
C ARG A 43 -1.05 24.86 -39.07
N ARG A 44 -0.10 25.57 -38.45
CA ARG A 44 0.79 24.94 -37.46
C ARG A 44 0.09 24.95 -36.12
N GLY A 45 -0.06 23.79 -35.51
CA GLY A 45 -0.46 23.65 -34.12
C GLY A 45 0.55 24.32 -33.20
N GLN A 46 0.08 24.79 -32.07
CA GLN A 46 0.91 25.24 -30.97
C GLN A 46 0.94 24.16 -29.91
N THR A 47 2.15 23.78 -29.51
CA THR A 47 2.34 22.81 -28.42
C THR A 47 2.69 23.56 -27.15
N ASP A 48 2.07 23.18 -26.05
CA ASP A 48 2.33 23.71 -24.72
C ASP A 48 2.37 22.59 -23.69
N LEU A 49 3.02 22.84 -22.56
CA LEU A 49 3.15 21.92 -21.44
C LEU A 49 2.27 22.42 -20.29
N LEU A 50 1.38 21.57 -19.85
CA LEU A 50 0.59 21.79 -18.63
C LEU A 50 1.19 20.97 -17.50
N PRO A 51 1.91 21.56 -16.56
CA PRO A 51 2.37 20.85 -15.38
C PRO A 51 1.18 20.56 -14.46
N ILE A 52 1.17 19.36 -13.89
CA ILE A 52 0.16 18.90 -12.95
C ILE A 52 0.86 18.55 -11.64
N GLN A 53 0.41 19.14 -10.56
CA GLN A 53 0.83 18.74 -9.22
C GLN A 53 -0.19 17.73 -8.69
N VAL A 54 0.31 16.58 -8.26
CA VAL A 54 -0.49 15.52 -7.65
C VAL A 54 -0.25 15.57 -6.15
N ASN A 55 -1.30 15.56 -5.38
CA ASN A 55 -1.21 15.40 -3.92
C ASN A 55 -1.48 13.92 -3.61
N PRO A 56 -0.48 13.16 -3.19
CA PRO A 56 -0.66 11.75 -2.85
C PRO A 56 -1.64 11.61 -1.69
N VAL A 57 -2.37 10.52 -1.68
CA VAL A 57 -3.29 10.13 -0.61
C VAL A 57 -2.77 8.83 -0.05
N ASN A 58 -2.58 8.79 1.26
CA ASN A 58 -2.10 7.60 1.94
C ASN A 58 -3.01 6.39 1.71
N ASP A 59 -2.44 5.31 1.22
CA ASP A 59 -3.11 4.04 0.99
C ASP A 59 -3.01 3.12 2.22
N PRO A 60 -3.97 2.23 2.46
CA PRO A 60 -3.87 1.29 3.56
C PRO A 60 -2.84 0.20 3.27
N PRO A 61 -2.01 -0.18 4.25
CA PRO A 61 -1.06 -1.26 4.11
C PRO A 61 -1.74 -2.62 3.92
N HIS A 62 -1.06 -3.53 3.23
CA HIS A 62 -1.52 -4.88 2.96
C HIS A 62 -0.72 -5.92 3.72
N ILE A 63 -1.41 -6.91 4.31
CA ILE A 63 -0.79 -8.08 4.92
C ILE A 63 -0.53 -9.14 3.86
N ILE A 64 0.68 -9.73 3.89
CA ILE A 64 1.11 -10.81 3.01
C ILE A 64 1.51 -12.00 3.87
N PHE A 65 1.08 -13.19 3.46
CA PHE A 65 1.50 -14.48 4.02
C PHE A 65 2.31 -15.22 2.95
N PRO A 66 3.66 -15.13 2.96
CA PRO A 66 4.51 -15.64 1.87
C PRO A 66 4.36 -17.14 1.60
N HIS A 67 4.06 -17.92 2.62
CA HIS A 67 3.87 -19.38 2.54
C HIS A 67 2.42 -19.81 2.81
N GLY A 68 1.47 -18.89 2.64
CA GLY A 68 0.05 -19.11 2.94
C GLY A 68 -0.30 -18.81 4.39
N SER A 69 -1.59 -18.72 4.67
CA SER A 69 -2.12 -18.32 5.98
C SER A 69 -2.17 -19.45 7.02
N LEU A 70 -1.55 -20.60 6.75
CA LEU A 70 -1.51 -21.73 7.67
C LEU A 70 -0.10 -21.94 8.24
N MET A 71 0.04 -21.73 9.52
CA MET A 71 1.26 -22.07 10.26
C MET A 71 1.06 -23.38 11.01
N VAL A 72 1.92 -24.38 10.71
CA VAL A 72 1.92 -25.67 11.42
C VAL A 72 2.94 -25.63 12.54
N ILE A 73 2.52 -26.00 13.73
CA ILE A 73 3.34 -26.04 14.94
C ILE A 73 3.00 -27.30 15.77
N LEU A 74 3.96 -27.82 16.50
CA LEU A 74 3.74 -28.90 17.45
C LEU A 74 3.12 -28.33 18.74
N GLU A 75 2.27 -29.14 19.36
CA GLU A 75 1.66 -28.79 20.64
C GLU A 75 2.74 -28.56 21.72
N HIS A 76 2.55 -27.59 22.58
CA HIS A 76 3.49 -27.17 23.63
C HIS A 76 4.88 -26.76 23.14
N THR A 77 4.94 -26.20 21.91
CA THR A 77 6.19 -25.65 21.37
C THR A 77 6.02 -24.18 21.00
N GLN A 78 7.13 -23.55 20.66
CA GLN A 78 7.16 -22.20 20.15
C GLN A 78 7.73 -22.17 18.72
N LYS A 79 7.30 -21.19 17.94
CA LYS A 79 7.78 -20.99 16.57
C LYS A 79 8.07 -19.50 16.35
N PRO A 80 9.22 -19.16 15.74
CA PRO A 80 9.49 -17.77 15.37
C PRO A 80 8.37 -17.20 14.50
N LEU A 81 7.96 -16.00 14.80
CA LEU A 81 7.08 -15.18 13.96
C LEU A 81 7.95 -14.13 13.28
N GLY A 82 8.21 -14.32 12.01
CA GLY A 82 9.11 -13.51 11.24
C GLY A 82 8.59 -13.28 9.82
N PRO A 83 9.38 -12.63 8.96
CA PRO A 83 8.96 -12.24 7.61
C PRO A 83 8.65 -13.44 6.69
N GLU A 84 9.08 -14.64 7.05
CA GLU A 84 8.70 -15.88 6.35
C GLU A 84 7.24 -16.29 6.60
N VAL A 85 6.65 -15.84 7.72
CA VAL A 85 5.27 -16.16 8.11
C VAL A 85 4.32 -15.01 7.80
N LEU A 86 4.73 -13.79 8.12
CA LEU A 86 3.90 -12.59 8.05
C LEU A 86 4.72 -11.42 7.53
N GLN A 87 4.19 -10.69 6.57
CA GLN A 87 4.78 -9.45 6.06
C GLN A 87 3.71 -8.38 5.92
N ALA A 88 4.13 -7.13 5.87
CA ALA A 88 3.30 -6.02 5.42
C ALA A 88 3.96 -5.34 4.22
N TYR A 89 3.12 -4.84 3.34
CA TYR A 89 3.51 -4.04 2.20
C TYR A 89 2.64 -2.79 2.12
N ASP A 90 3.29 -1.67 1.93
CA ASP A 90 2.65 -0.38 1.75
C ASP A 90 3.40 0.37 0.63
N LEU A 91 2.66 1.11 -0.21
CA LEU A 91 3.25 1.92 -1.28
C LEU A 91 3.88 3.20 -0.74
N ASP A 92 3.30 3.74 0.33
CA ASP A 92 3.61 5.07 0.87
C ASP A 92 4.54 5.00 2.07
N SER A 93 4.57 3.87 2.77
CA SER A 93 5.25 3.73 4.05
C SER A 93 6.29 2.63 4.01
N ALA A 94 7.47 2.93 4.50
CA ALA A 94 8.47 1.92 4.77
C ALA A 94 8.09 1.10 6.03
N CYS A 95 8.77 -0.04 6.23
CA CYS A 95 8.53 -0.92 7.39
C CYS A 95 8.55 -0.20 8.74
N GLU A 96 9.39 0.83 8.89
CA GLU A 96 9.48 1.63 10.12
C GLU A 96 8.17 2.34 10.51
N GLY A 97 7.33 2.64 9.53
CA GLY A 97 6.02 3.27 9.73
C GLY A 97 4.88 2.29 9.99
N LEU A 98 5.13 0.99 9.88
CA LEU A 98 4.07 -0.02 9.94
C LEU A 98 3.99 -0.68 11.32
N THR A 99 2.78 -0.74 11.86
CA THR A 99 2.48 -1.37 13.14
C THR A 99 1.43 -2.47 12.95
N PHE A 100 1.71 -3.64 13.53
CA PHE A 100 0.79 -4.76 13.58
C PHE A 100 0.06 -4.81 14.92
N GLN A 101 -1.22 -5.09 14.88
CA GLN A 101 -2.05 -5.33 16.05
C GLN A 101 -2.68 -6.71 15.95
N LEU A 102 -2.54 -7.51 16.99
CA LEU A 102 -3.20 -8.80 17.12
C LEU A 102 -4.63 -8.60 17.63
N LEU A 103 -5.60 -8.99 16.83
CA LEU A 103 -7.03 -8.83 17.12
C LEU A 103 -7.62 -10.14 17.64
N GLY A 104 -8.29 -10.08 18.79
CA GLY A 104 -9.05 -11.22 19.33
C GLY A 104 -8.16 -12.42 19.65
N THR A 105 -7.78 -12.56 20.88
CA THR A 105 -7.06 -13.74 21.34
C THR A 105 -8.01 -14.71 22.01
N PRO A 106 -8.08 -15.96 21.54
CA PRO A 106 -8.58 -17.04 22.37
C PRO A 106 -7.71 -17.13 23.63
N SER A 107 -8.26 -17.51 24.74
CA SER A 107 -7.68 -17.65 26.08
C SER A 107 -6.15 -17.89 26.14
N GLY A 108 -5.39 -16.81 26.26
CA GLY A 108 -3.93 -16.82 26.27
C GLY A 108 -3.36 -16.10 25.05
N LEU A 109 -2.51 -15.10 25.29
CA LEU A 109 -1.89 -14.32 24.23
C LEU A 109 -0.73 -15.14 23.65
N PRO A 110 -0.79 -15.55 22.40
CA PRO A 110 0.16 -16.54 21.86
C PRO A 110 1.42 -15.92 21.24
N VAL A 111 1.58 -14.61 21.28
CA VAL A 111 2.77 -13.92 20.74
C VAL A 111 3.52 -13.25 21.88
N GLU A 112 4.81 -13.49 21.93
CA GLU A 112 5.73 -12.97 22.95
C GLU A 112 7.01 -12.43 22.29
N HIS A 113 7.71 -11.54 22.98
CA HIS A 113 9.09 -11.24 22.62
C HIS A 113 10.01 -12.38 23.05
N ARG A 114 10.95 -12.73 22.19
CA ARG A 114 11.95 -13.76 22.45
C ARG A 114 12.74 -13.50 23.74
N ASP A 115 13.01 -12.22 24.01
CA ASP A 115 13.79 -11.78 25.16
C ASP A 115 12.97 -11.59 26.43
N GLN A 116 11.63 -11.66 26.34
CA GLN A 116 10.70 -11.47 27.44
C GLN A 116 9.64 -12.57 27.44
N PRO A 117 10.02 -13.83 27.67
CA PRO A 117 9.09 -14.94 27.69
C PRO A 117 8.08 -14.80 28.82
N GLY A 118 6.81 -15.10 28.52
CA GLY A 118 5.69 -14.98 29.45
C GLY A 118 5.02 -13.61 29.45
N GLU A 119 5.54 -12.63 28.70
CA GLU A 119 4.91 -11.34 28.49
C GLU A 119 4.25 -11.28 27.11
N PRO A 120 2.91 -11.33 27.06
CA PRO A 120 2.22 -11.35 25.79
C PRO A 120 2.27 -10.00 25.08
N VAL A 121 2.43 -10.06 23.76
CA VAL A 121 2.47 -8.91 22.88
C VAL A 121 1.18 -8.85 22.04
N THR A 122 0.48 -7.73 22.12
CA THR A 122 -0.71 -7.47 21.32
C THR A 122 -0.47 -6.52 20.15
N GLU A 123 0.63 -5.78 20.20
CA GLU A 123 1.02 -4.81 19.20
C GLU A 123 2.54 -4.84 19.02
N PHE A 124 3.00 -4.83 17.78
CA PHE A 124 4.42 -4.86 17.45
C PHE A 124 4.67 -4.15 16.12
N SER A 125 5.88 -3.64 15.97
CA SER A 125 6.31 -2.97 14.74
C SER A 125 6.71 -3.98 13.65
N CYS A 126 6.64 -3.53 12.41
CA CYS A 126 7.20 -4.29 11.28
C CYS A 126 8.69 -4.59 11.48
N TRP A 127 9.44 -3.66 12.10
CA TRP A 127 10.85 -3.85 12.42
C TRP A 127 11.10 -5.02 13.40
N GLU A 128 10.28 -5.16 14.44
CA GLU A 128 10.38 -6.29 15.39
C GLU A 128 10.11 -7.62 14.71
N LEU A 129 9.17 -7.62 13.75
CA LEU A 129 8.87 -8.79 12.93
C LEU A 129 10.06 -9.16 12.04
N GLU A 130 10.65 -8.18 11.33
CA GLU A 130 11.81 -8.40 10.46
C GLU A 130 13.06 -8.80 11.23
N ALA A 131 13.27 -8.27 12.44
CA ALA A 131 14.35 -8.64 13.31
C ALA A 131 14.21 -10.07 13.89
N GLY A 132 13.05 -10.71 13.71
CA GLY A 132 12.76 -12.03 14.27
C GLY A 132 12.71 -12.03 15.80
N SER A 133 12.32 -10.91 16.40
CA SER A 133 12.23 -10.72 17.85
C SER A 133 11.01 -11.41 18.47
N LEU A 134 10.07 -11.85 17.64
CA LEU A 134 8.78 -12.37 18.06
C LEU A 134 8.72 -13.89 17.94
N VAL A 135 7.97 -14.50 18.86
CA VAL A 135 7.68 -15.94 18.84
C VAL A 135 6.19 -16.18 19.08
N TYR A 136 5.65 -17.12 18.36
CA TYR A 136 4.34 -17.69 18.67
C TYR A 136 4.52 -18.85 19.64
N VAL A 137 3.78 -18.86 20.74
CA VAL A 137 3.82 -19.88 21.79
C VAL A 137 2.51 -20.64 21.79
N HIS A 138 2.56 -21.95 21.56
CA HIS A 138 1.38 -22.79 21.60
C HIS A 138 1.29 -23.54 22.93
N CYS A 139 0.34 -23.15 23.76
CA CYS A 139 0.15 -23.73 25.12
C CYS A 139 -0.72 -24.98 25.13
N GLY A 140 -1.09 -25.51 23.99
CA GLY A 140 -1.98 -26.69 23.86
C GLY A 140 -3.40 -26.30 23.45
N GLY A 141 -4.16 -27.30 23.04
CA GLY A 141 -5.53 -27.12 22.56
C GLY A 141 -5.68 -27.20 21.04
N PRO A 142 -6.88 -26.98 20.51
CA PRO A 142 -7.16 -27.09 19.09
C PRO A 142 -6.51 -25.96 18.29
N THR A 143 -6.61 -26.06 16.96
CA THR A 143 -6.22 -24.99 16.03
C THR A 143 -6.77 -23.65 16.48
N GLN A 144 -5.93 -22.62 16.44
CA GLN A 144 -6.27 -21.26 16.80
C GLN A 144 -6.13 -20.35 15.58
N ASP A 145 -7.06 -19.44 15.40
CA ASP A 145 -6.97 -18.42 14.38
C ASP A 145 -6.37 -17.13 14.97
N LEU A 146 -5.31 -16.63 14.34
CA LEU A 146 -4.72 -15.35 14.66
C LEU A 146 -5.18 -14.32 13.63
N THR A 147 -5.74 -13.24 14.12
CA THR A 147 -6.16 -12.13 13.25
C THR A 147 -5.27 -10.94 13.49
N PHE A 148 -4.68 -10.43 12.43
CA PHE A 148 -3.81 -9.27 12.46
C PHE A 148 -4.46 -8.09 11.74
N ARG A 149 -4.21 -6.91 12.28
CA ARG A 149 -4.41 -5.64 11.60
C ARG A 149 -3.04 -5.00 11.41
N VAL A 150 -2.82 -4.38 10.25
CA VAL A 150 -1.66 -3.52 10.01
C VAL A 150 -2.15 -2.10 9.80
N SER A 151 -1.38 -1.12 10.27
CA SER A 151 -1.64 0.30 10.07
C SER A 151 -0.32 1.05 9.87
N ASN A 152 -0.42 2.19 9.20
CA ASN A 152 0.68 3.12 8.93
C ASN A 152 0.51 4.48 9.65
N GLY A 153 -0.26 4.48 10.74
CA GLY A 153 -0.49 5.66 11.58
C GLY A 153 -1.84 6.33 11.39
#